data_e8cd7d8e0c68bf707ed3a9990843f9dd
#
_entry.id   e8cd7d8e0c68bf707ed3a9990843f9dd
#
_cell.length_a   1.000
_cell.length_b   1.000
_cell.length_c   1.000
_cell.angle_alpha   90.00
_cell.angle_beta   90.00
_cell.angle_gamma   90.00
#
_symmetry.space_group_name_H-M   'P 1'
#
loop_
_entity.id
_entity.type
_entity.pdbx_description
1 polymer ?
#
loop_
_entity_poly.entity_id
_entity_poly.type
_entity_poly.pdbx_seq_one_letter_code
_entity_poly.pdbx_strand_id
1 'polypeptide(L)'
;ARGQDISDMLLRFSGSDGNTIGEKFKNYTKAESAAGPGRSEKINQTASALAINDYVAGKRSKEQGELMTKKIDYELDAKNKYLTPQPGDSNSQALAKIAKAYKIDPNSNKAIKQLIKIRMPGKKVFGITKDPTKIKSKDLDIGINIVTHKGAKTIIEKISETETRIIPFDGI
;
A
#
# COMPACT_ATOMS: atom_id res chain seq x y z
N ALA A 1 -43.46 -10.91 -15.74
CA ALA A 1 -43.82 -9.66 -16.40
C ALA A 1 -43.09 -8.45 -15.79
N ARG A 2 -43.06 -8.26 -14.47
CA ARG A 2 -42.46 -7.07 -13.82
C ARG A 2 -40.95 -6.95 -13.96
N GLY A 3 -40.20 -8.03 -14.06
CA GLY A 3 -38.74 -8.00 -14.19
C GLY A 3 -38.25 -7.61 -15.58
N GLN A 4 -39.00 -7.94 -16.62
CA GLN A 4 -38.67 -7.60 -18.01
C GLN A 4 -38.87 -6.10 -18.28
N ASP A 5 -39.92 -5.52 -17.72
CA ASP A 5 -40.24 -4.09 -17.89
C ASP A 5 -39.14 -3.17 -17.33
N ILE A 6 -38.53 -3.55 -16.17
CA ILE A 6 -37.42 -2.80 -15.56
C ILE A 6 -36.15 -2.92 -16.36
N SER A 7 -35.83 -4.12 -16.87
CA SER A 7 -34.66 -4.36 -17.71
C SER A 7 -34.72 -3.60 -19.02
N ASP A 8 -35.89 -3.61 -19.69
CA ASP A 8 -36.12 -2.86 -20.93
C ASP A 8 -36.04 -1.35 -20.73
N MET A 9 -36.51 -0.87 -19.60
CA MET A 9 -36.42 0.53 -19.22
C MET A 9 -34.96 0.97 -18.94
N LEU A 10 -34.20 0.16 -18.23
CA LEU A 10 -32.78 0.41 -17.99
C LEU A 10 -31.96 0.40 -19.29
N LEU A 11 -32.28 -0.51 -20.22
CA LEU A 11 -31.67 -0.56 -21.55
C LEU A 11 -32.00 0.70 -22.36
N ARG A 12 -33.25 1.16 -22.38
CA ARG A 12 -33.66 2.39 -23.07
C ARG A 12 -32.99 3.63 -22.45
N PHE A 13 -32.90 3.68 -21.11
CA PHE A 13 -32.18 4.76 -20.43
C PHE A 13 -30.69 4.75 -20.75
N SER A 14 -30.05 3.57 -20.76
CA SER A 14 -28.61 3.46 -21.09
C SER A 14 -28.33 3.81 -22.56
N GLY A 15 -29.26 3.54 -23.46
CA GLY A 15 -29.19 3.87 -24.89
C GLY A 15 -29.62 5.29 -25.24
N SER A 16 -30.12 6.11 -24.27
CA SER A 16 -30.50 7.49 -24.55
C SER A 16 -29.27 8.38 -24.75
N ASP A 17 -29.36 9.30 -25.74
CA ASP A 17 -28.28 10.22 -26.07
C ASP A 17 -27.99 11.20 -24.92
N GLY A 18 -26.71 11.48 -24.67
CA GLY A 18 -26.24 12.45 -23.69
C GLY A 18 -24.89 12.07 -23.10
N ASN A 19 -24.04 13.05 -22.87
CA ASN A 19 -22.71 12.88 -22.30
C ASN A 19 -22.73 12.81 -20.78
N THR A 20 -23.81 13.29 -20.15
CA THR A 20 -24.02 13.26 -18.69
C THR A 20 -25.28 12.47 -18.33
N ILE A 21 -25.34 11.94 -17.10
CA ILE A 21 -26.52 11.23 -16.60
C ILE A 21 -27.77 12.13 -16.60
N GLY A 22 -27.59 13.43 -16.33
CA GLY A 22 -28.66 14.40 -16.36
C GLY A 22 -29.21 14.63 -17.78
N GLU A 23 -28.36 14.69 -18.80
CA GLU A 23 -28.76 14.80 -20.21
C GLU A 23 -29.48 13.53 -20.68
N LYS A 24 -28.94 12.36 -20.36
CA LYS A 24 -29.58 11.07 -20.65
C LYS A 24 -30.98 10.98 -20.03
N PHE A 25 -31.11 11.41 -18.77
CA PHE A 25 -32.40 11.43 -18.08
C PHE A 25 -33.41 12.36 -18.77
N LYS A 26 -32.99 13.59 -19.11
CA LYS A 26 -33.82 14.57 -19.81
C LYS A 26 -34.29 14.05 -21.18
N ASN A 27 -33.39 13.43 -21.93
CA ASN A 27 -33.68 12.88 -23.26
C ASN A 27 -34.57 11.63 -23.16
N TYR A 28 -34.35 10.75 -22.17
CA TYR A 28 -35.21 9.62 -21.87
C TYR A 28 -36.64 10.06 -21.52
N THR A 29 -36.80 10.99 -20.59
CA THR A 29 -38.14 11.50 -20.18
C THR A 29 -38.86 12.21 -21.33
N LYS A 30 -38.13 12.90 -22.21
CA LYS A 30 -38.70 13.53 -23.40
C LYS A 30 -39.16 12.48 -24.43
N ALA A 31 -38.43 11.39 -24.63
CA ALA A 31 -38.79 10.31 -25.53
C ALA A 31 -40.02 9.53 -25.02
N GLU A 32 -40.08 9.25 -23.70
CA GLU A 32 -41.22 8.58 -23.07
C GLU A 32 -42.49 9.45 -23.07
N SER A 33 -42.40 10.78 -22.84
CA SER A 33 -43.53 11.69 -22.89
C SER A 33 -44.08 11.87 -24.30
N ALA A 34 -43.28 11.66 -25.33
CA ALA A 34 -43.71 11.69 -26.73
C ALA A 34 -44.47 10.43 -27.17
N ALA A 35 -44.40 9.33 -26.44
CA ALA A 35 -45.04 8.05 -26.73
C ALA A 35 -46.52 7.98 -26.33
N GLY A 36 -47.10 8.99 -25.65
CA GLY A 36 -48.54 9.15 -25.33
C GLY A 36 -49.01 8.45 -24.06
N PRO A 37 -50.15 8.89 -23.45
CA PRO A 37 -50.52 8.48 -22.10
C PRO A 37 -51.27 7.15 -22.03
N GLY A 38 -50.66 6.15 -21.37
CA GLY A 38 -51.33 4.94 -20.93
C GLY A 38 -51.62 4.92 -19.42
N ARG A 39 -52.63 4.25 -18.99
CA ARG A 39 -53.14 4.20 -17.58
C ARG A 39 -52.13 3.65 -16.52
N SER A 40 -50.99 3.14 -16.95
CA SER A 40 -49.86 2.67 -16.09
C SER A 40 -48.80 3.74 -15.80
N GLU A 41 -48.94 4.93 -16.35
CA GLU A 41 -47.91 5.97 -16.46
C GLU A 41 -47.41 6.52 -15.12
N LYS A 42 -48.28 6.79 -14.16
CA LYS A 42 -47.88 7.30 -12.85
C LYS A 42 -47.12 6.26 -12.00
N ILE A 43 -47.48 4.99 -12.09
CA ILE A 43 -46.81 3.91 -11.35
C ILE A 43 -45.45 3.62 -12.04
N ASN A 44 -45.39 3.65 -13.38
CA ASN A 44 -44.17 3.45 -14.12
C ASN A 44 -43.17 4.63 -13.95
N GLN A 45 -43.63 5.89 -13.92
CA GLN A 45 -42.79 7.03 -13.66
C GLN A 45 -42.13 7.02 -12.28
N THR A 46 -42.88 6.62 -11.23
CA THR A 46 -42.36 6.54 -9.88
C THR A 46 -41.37 5.37 -9.74
N ALA A 47 -41.69 4.20 -10.31
CA ALA A 47 -40.81 3.04 -10.33
C ALA A 47 -39.54 3.31 -11.17
N SER A 48 -39.66 4.03 -12.28
CA SER A 48 -38.56 4.46 -13.12
C SER A 48 -37.63 5.43 -12.40
N ALA A 49 -38.19 6.44 -11.72
CA ALA A 49 -37.42 7.39 -10.96
C ALA A 49 -36.63 6.75 -9.78
N LEU A 50 -37.27 5.77 -9.09
CA LEU A 50 -36.63 5.01 -8.03
C LEU A 50 -35.50 4.14 -8.56
N ALA A 51 -35.73 3.38 -9.64
CA ALA A 51 -34.70 2.52 -10.24
C ALA A 51 -33.51 3.31 -10.78
N ILE A 52 -33.76 4.50 -11.35
CA ILE A 52 -32.69 5.39 -11.82
C ILE A 52 -31.91 5.98 -10.64
N ASN A 53 -32.60 6.39 -9.57
CA ASN A 53 -31.94 6.88 -8.36
C ASN A 53 -31.06 5.82 -7.71
N ASP A 54 -31.54 4.58 -7.61
CA ASP A 54 -30.77 3.46 -7.05
C ASP A 54 -29.55 3.12 -7.92
N TYR A 55 -29.71 3.16 -9.25
CA TYR A 55 -28.59 2.96 -10.21
C TYR A 55 -27.53 4.08 -10.07
N VAL A 56 -27.97 5.34 -9.99
CA VAL A 56 -27.08 6.50 -9.83
C VAL A 56 -26.40 6.47 -8.47
N ALA A 57 -27.13 6.11 -7.40
CA ALA A 57 -26.58 5.95 -6.06
C ALA A 57 -25.55 4.82 -6.02
N GLY A 58 -25.84 3.67 -6.63
CA GLY A 58 -24.93 2.54 -6.76
C GLY A 58 -23.65 2.89 -7.53
N LYS A 59 -23.78 3.64 -8.64
CA LYS A 59 -22.62 4.09 -9.42
C LYS A 59 -21.78 5.10 -8.64
N ARG A 60 -22.38 6.07 -7.97
CA ARG A 60 -21.68 7.04 -7.12
C ARG A 60 -20.94 6.36 -5.96
N SER A 61 -21.59 5.39 -5.31
CA SER A 61 -20.97 4.60 -4.24
C SER A 61 -19.74 3.83 -4.74
N LYS A 62 -19.81 3.25 -5.95
CA LYS A 62 -18.68 2.55 -6.57
C LYS A 62 -17.54 3.50 -6.93
N GLU A 63 -17.84 4.64 -7.55
CA GLU A 63 -16.86 5.67 -7.87
C GLU A 63 -16.19 6.25 -6.61
N GLN A 64 -16.95 6.49 -5.55
CA GLN A 64 -16.41 6.92 -4.26
C GLN A 64 -15.53 5.85 -3.62
N GLY A 65 -15.91 4.58 -3.71
CA GLY A 65 -15.10 3.46 -3.25
C GLY A 65 -13.77 3.37 -3.98
N GLU A 66 -13.78 3.48 -5.30
CA GLU A 66 -12.56 3.47 -6.14
C GLU A 66 -11.64 4.66 -5.84
N LEU A 67 -12.20 5.86 -5.64
CA LEU A 67 -11.44 7.05 -5.25
C LEU A 67 -10.81 6.90 -3.87
N MET A 68 -11.56 6.32 -2.92
CA MET A 68 -11.08 6.07 -1.56
C MET A 68 -9.96 5.03 -1.55
N THR A 69 -10.09 3.96 -2.34
CA THR A 69 -9.05 2.93 -2.50
C THR A 69 -7.78 3.55 -3.10
N LYS A 70 -7.89 4.32 -4.18
CA LYS A 70 -6.75 5.02 -4.80
C LYS A 70 -6.08 5.99 -3.82
N LYS A 71 -6.85 6.69 -2.99
CA LYS A 71 -6.30 7.59 -1.97
C LYS A 71 -5.53 6.83 -0.90
N ILE A 72 -6.08 5.70 -0.42
CA ILE A 72 -5.43 4.82 0.56
C ILE A 72 -4.14 4.25 -0.02
N ASP A 73 -4.15 3.76 -1.26
CA ASP A 73 -2.97 3.22 -1.94
C ASP A 73 -1.89 4.29 -2.10
N TYR A 74 -2.26 5.51 -2.52
CA TYR A 74 -1.32 6.62 -2.63
C TYR A 74 -0.72 7.03 -1.28
N GLU A 75 -1.53 7.09 -0.21
CA GLU A 75 -1.04 7.39 1.14
C GLU A 75 -0.13 6.27 1.67
N LEU A 76 -0.45 5.01 1.36
CA LEU A 76 0.36 3.85 1.74
C LEU A 76 1.71 3.85 1.01
N ASP A 77 1.70 4.11 -0.30
CA ASP A 77 2.92 4.20 -1.12
C ASP A 77 3.80 5.37 -0.70
N ALA A 78 3.21 6.55 -0.48
CA ALA A 78 3.94 7.69 0.06
C ALA A 78 4.56 7.37 1.43
N LYS A 79 3.79 6.75 2.33
CA LYS A 79 4.24 6.35 3.67
C LYS A 79 5.37 5.31 3.60
N ASN A 80 5.24 4.31 2.72
CA ASN A 80 6.26 3.30 2.49
C ASN A 80 7.55 3.92 1.93
N LYS A 81 7.44 4.84 0.98
CA LYS A 81 8.59 5.57 0.43
C LYS A 81 9.37 6.35 1.48
N TYR A 82 8.67 6.98 2.46
CA TYR A 82 9.32 7.71 3.55
C TYR A 82 9.89 6.81 4.65
N LEU A 83 9.34 5.61 4.85
CA LEU A 83 9.78 4.69 5.89
C LEU A 83 10.76 3.63 5.42
N THR A 84 10.91 3.46 4.11
CA THR A 84 11.86 2.50 3.53
C THR A 84 13.19 3.19 3.25
N PRO A 85 14.33 2.66 3.72
CA PRO A 85 15.65 3.17 3.36
C PRO A 85 15.86 3.21 1.85
N GLN A 86 16.38 4.32 1.35
CA GLN A 86 16.68 4.51 -0.07
C GLN A 86 18.18 4.30 -0.32
N PRO A 87 18.60 3.97 -1.55
CA PRO A 87 20.02 3.77 -1.89
C PRO A 87 20.94 4.95 -1.56
N GLY A 88 20.41 6.18 -1.60
CA GLY A 88 21.16 7.41 -1.29
C GLY A 88 21.11 7.85 0.17
N ASP A 89 20.38 7.14 1.05
CA ASP A 89 20.33 7.49 2.47
C ASP A 89 21.67 7.17 3.14
N SER A 90 22.14 8.04 4.03
CA SER A 90 23.19 7.67 4.98
C SER A 90 22.70 6.57 5.92
N ASN A 91 23.64 5.83 6.54
CA ASN A 91 23.25 4.79 7.51
C ASN A 91 22.42 5.32 8.67
N SER A 92 22.70 6.53 9.14
CA SER A 92 21.93 7.20 10.19
C SER A 92 20.49 7.51 9.71
N GLN A 93 20.31 8.00 8.48
CA GLN A 93 19.00 8.25 7.90
C GLN A 93 18.22 6.94 7.69
N ALA A 94 18.89 5.91 7.17
CA ALA A 94 18.30 4.59 6.97
C ALA A 94 17.86 3.96 8.31
N LEU A 95 18.69 4.06 9.36
CA LEU A 95 18.32 3.60 10.71
C LEU A 95 17.14 4.35 11.30
N ALA A 96 17.07 5.68 11.11
CA ALA A 96 15.95 6.47 11.58
C ALA A 96 14.63 6.04 10.90
N LYS A 97 14.66 5.77 9.59
CA LYS A 97 13.51 5.23 8.83
C LYS A 97 13.11 3.84 9.33
N ILE A 98 14.07 2.93 9.50
CA ILE A 98 13.85 1.58 10.06
C ILE A 98 13.24 1.66 11.45
N ALA A 99 13.82 2.49 12.33
CA ALA A 99 13.35 2.68 13.69
C ALA A 99 11.90 3.14 13.74
N LYS A 100 11.54 4.09 12.88
CA LYS A 100 10.18 4.60 12.74
C LYS A 100 9.21 3.55 12.17
N ALA A 101 9.63 2.82 11.14
CA ALA A 101 8.80 1.77 10.50
C ALA A 101 8.49 0.62 11.47
N TYR A 102 9.50 0.15 12.21
CA TYR A 102 9.38 -0.99 13.10
C TYR A 102 9.10 -0.63 14.57
N LYS A 103 9.00 0.67 14.89
CA LYS A 103 8.82 1.20 16.24
C LYS A 103 9.87 0.65 17.22
N ILE A 104 11.13 0.70 16.83
CA ILE A 104 12.29 0.23 17.62
C ILE A 104 13.31 1.37 17.77
N ASP A 105 14.20 1.24 18.75
CA ASP A 105 15.32 2.16 18.90
C ASP A 105 16.28 2.05 17.68
N PRO A 106 16.64 3.19 17.02
CA PRO A 106 17.58 3.21 15.90
C PRO A 106 18.96 2.63 16.27
N ASN A 107 19.37 2.74 17.52
CA ASN A 107 20.63 2.19 18.02
C ASN A 107 20.53 0.72 18.46
N SER A 108 19.36 0.08 18.34
CA SER A 108 19.20 -1.31 18.71
C SER A 108 19.88 -2.27 17.72
N ASN A 109 20.29 -3.45 18.22
CA ASN A 109 20.80 -4.51 17.36
C ASN A 109 19.77 -4.95 16.31
N LYS A 110 18.47 -4.81 16.61
CA LYS A 110 17.38 -5.08 15.66
C LYS A 110 17.43 -4.12 14.47
N ALA A 111 17.59 -2.81 14.73
CA ALA A 111 17.65 -1.80 13.67
C ALA A 111 18.89 -2.00 12.79
N ILE A 112 20.06 -2.21 13.38
CA ILE A 112 21.31 -2.47 12.65
C ILE A 112 21.21 -3.76 11.84
N LYS A 113 20.61 -4.82 12.39
CA LYS A 113 20.39 -6.06 11.66
C LYS A 113 19.51 -5.86 10.43
N GLN A 114 18.47 -5.04 10.51
CA GLN A 114 17.62 -4.71 9.36
C GLN A 114 18.38 -3.86 8.33
N LEU A 115 19.16 -2.88 8.76
CA LEU A 115 20.01 -2.09 7.85
C LEU A 115 20.96 -3.00 7.07
N ILE A 116 21.68 -3.88 7.75
CA ILE A 116 22.61 -4.83 7.11
C ILE A 116 21.88 -5.73 6.09
N LYS A 117 20.70 -6.24 6.43
CA LYS A 117 19.91 -7.05 5.51
C LYS A 117 19.49 -6.30 4.23
N ILE A 118 19.22 -5.00 4.35
CA ILE A 118 18.85 -4.15 3.22
C ILE A 118 20.07 -3.82 2.36
N ARG A 119 21.20 -3.48 3.00
CA ARG A 119 22.43 -3.05 2.30
C ARG A 119 23.25 -4.22 1.75
N MET A 120 23.20 -5.36 2.44
CA MET A 120 23.97 -6.56 2.12
C MET A 120 23.02 -7.78 2.01
N PRO A 121 22.17 -7.82 0.98
CA PRO A 121 21.22 -8.90 0.81
C PRO A 121 21.95 -10.25 0.68
N GLY A 122 21.38 -11.29 1.31
CA GLY A 122 21.95 -12.65 1.31
C GLY A 122 22.99 -12.94 2.39
N LYS A 123 23.49 -11.93 3.12
CA LYS A 123 24.38 -12.15 4.26
C LYS A 123 23.58 -12.57 5.51
N LYS A 124 24.03 -13.62 6.18
CA LYS A 124 23.51 -14.00 7.52
C LYS A 124 23.98 -12.97 8.55
N VAL A 125 23.13 -12.60 9.50
CA VAL A 125 23.43 -11.59 10.51
C VAL A 125 23.18 -12.13 11.91
N PHE A 126 24.21 -12.15 12.73
CA PHE A 126 24.23 -12.66 14.08
C PHE A 126 24.44 -11.54 15.09
N GLY A 127 24.02 -11.74 16.33
CA GLY A 127 24.25 -10.80 17.45
C GLY A 127 25.04 -11.51 18.55
N ILE A 128 26.12 -10.90 19.00
CA ILE A 128 27.01 -11.43 20.03
C ILE A 128 27.21 -10.36 21.11
N THR A 129 27.05 -10.75 22.38
CA THR A 129 27.36 -9.89 23.52
C THR A 129 28.68 -10.37 24.15
N LYS A 130 29.78 -9.76 23.73
CA LYS A 130 31.13 -10.11 24.20
C LYS A 130 32.08 -8.91 24.01
N ASP A 131 33.14 -8.87 24.80
CA ASP A 131 34.22 -7.90 24.60
C ASP A 131 34.91 -8.15 23.24
N PRO A 132 34.90 -7.18 22.31
CA PRO A 132 35.45 -7.39 20.97
C PRO A 132 36.95 -7.70 20.98
N THR A 133 37.70 -7.25 22.00
CA THR A 133 39.13 -7.55 22.14
C THR A 133 39.42 -9.01 22.52
N LYS A 134 38.41 -9.71 23.04
CA LYS A 134 38.51 -11.12 23.49
C LYS A 134 37.83 -12.09 22.53
N ILE A 135 37.33 -11.61 21.40
CA ILE A 135 36.69 -12.46 20.40
C ILE A 135 37.74 -13.15 19.56
N LYS A 136 37.61 -14.46 19.47
CA LYS A 136 38.40 -15.30 18.54
C LYS A 136 37.53 -15.66 17.33
N SER A 137 38.15 -15.97 16.18
CA SER A 137 37.40 -16.37 14.96
C SER A 137 36.38 -17.48 15.21
N LYS A 138 36.71 -18.46 16.08
CA LYS A 138 35.81 -19.54 16.48
C LYS A 138 34.54 -19.10 17.22
N ASP A 139 34.51 -17.88 17.78
CA ASP A 139 33.38 -17.33 18.51
C ASP A 139 32.38 -16.63 17.56
N LEU A 140 32.73 -16.52 16.29
CA LEU A 140 31.95 -15.85 15.26
C LEU A 140 31.31 -16.87 14.31
N ASP A 141 30.11 -16.58 13.86
CA ASP A 141 29.45 -17.32 12.78
C ASP A 141 29.84 -16.77 11.40
N ILE A 142 29.88 -17.62 10.37
CA ILE A 142 30.15 -17.18 8.99
C ILE A 142 29.01 -16.23 8.54
N GLY A 143 29.38 -15.00 8.22
CA GLY A 143 28.50 -13.91 7.91
C GLY A 143 28.81 -12.65 8.72
N ILE A 144 27.83 -11.79 8.92
CA ILE A 144 27.98 -10.53 9.64
C ILE A 144 27.66 -10.74 11.12
N ASN A 145 28.56 -10.38 12.01
CA ASN A 145 28.42 -10.47 13.45
C ASN A 145 28.36 -9.06 14.06
N ILE A 146 27.28 -8.73 14.74
CA ILE A 146 27.12 -7.49 15.50
C ILE A 146 27.56 -7.77 16.94
N VAL A 147 28.76 -7.36 17.29
CA VAL A 147 29.33 -7.52 18.61
C VAL A 147 28.98 -6.34 19.47
N THR A 148 28.30 -6.57 20.59
CA THR A 148 27.90 -5.52 21.54
C THR A 148 28.67 -5.67 22.85
N HIS A 149 29.35 -4.61 23.27
CA HIS A 149 30.04 -4.55 24.57
C HIS A 149 29.88 -3.17 25.20
N LYS A 150 29.36 -3.09 26.42
CA LYS A 150 29.14 -1.82 27.16
C LYS A 150 28.47 -0.72 26.33
N GLY A 151 27.49 -1.09 25.50
CA GLY A 151 26.75 -0.16 24.64
C GLY A 151 27.44 0.15 23.30
N ALA A 152 28.74 -0.08 23.15
CA ALA A 152 29.45 0.03 21.90
C ALA A 152 29.17 -1.19 20.98
N LYS A 153 29.15 -0.95 19.67
CA LYS A 153 28.91 -1.99 18.68
C LYS A 153 30.05 -2.04 17.67
N THR A 154 30.52 -3.24 17.42
CA THR A 154 31.52 -3.55 16.41
C THR A 154 30.91 -4.53 15.42
N ILE A 155 31.04 -4.26 14.14
CA ILE A 155 30.53 -5.14 13.08
C ILE A 155 31.71 -5.90 12.49
N ILE A 156 31.66 -7.23 12.59
CA ILE A 156 32.71 -8.12 12.12
C ILE A 156 32.11 -9.07 11.09
N GLU A 157 32.66 -9.09 9.89
CA GLU A 157 32.34 -10.13 8.91
C GLU A 157 33.32 -11.29 9.08
N LYS A 158 32.80 -12.48 9.27
CA LYS A 158 33.55 -13.72 9.16
C LYS A 158 33.33 -14.28 7.74
N ILE A 159 34.39 -14.29 6.95
CA ILE A 159 34.38 -14.71 5.55
C ILE A 159 34.61 -16.23 5.47
N SER A 160 35.56 -16.72 6.25
CA SER A 160 35.89 -18.14 6.37
C SER A 160 36.28 -18.49 7.80
N GLU A 161 36.66 -19.74 8.07
CA GLU A 161 37.08 -20.17 9.42
C GLU A 161 38.30 -19.41 9.97
N THR A 162 39.15 -18.90 9.06
CA THR A 162 40.39 -18.18 9.41
C THR A 162 40.37 -16.71 9.09
N GLU A 163 39.41 -16.24 8.28
CA GLU A 163 39.37 -14.88 7.78
C GLU A 163 38.21 -14.08 8.37
N THR A 164 38.55 -12.97 9.02
CA THR A 164 37.58 -12.01 9.55
C THR A 164 38.01 -10.60 9.18
N ARG A 165 37.05 -9.69 8.97
CA ARG A 165 37.31 -8.26 8.83
C ARG A 165 36.32 -7.42 9.62
N ILE A 166 36.79 -6.31 10.14
CA ILE A 166 35.93 -5.31 10.78
C ILE A 166 35.33 -4.44 9.66
N ILE A 167 34.02 -4.28 9.70
CA ILE A 167 33.31 -3.36 8.80
C ILE A 167 33.04 -2.09 9.60
N PRO A 168 33.57 -0.92 9.17
CA PRO A 168 33.19 0.35 9.76
C PRO A 168 31.71 0.60 9.53
N PHE A 169 31.06 1.29 10.49
CA PHE A 169 29.61 1.53 10.40
C PHE A 169 29.21 2.27 9.10
N ASP A 170 30.06 3.18 8.64
CA ASP A 170 29.85 3.91 7.39
C ASP A 170 30.07 3.06 6.13
N GLY A 171 30.63 1.87 6.27
CA GLY A 171 30.89 0.91 5.19
C GLY A 171 29.81 -0.18 5.02
N ILE A 172 28.68 -0.02 5.71
CA ILE A 172 27.53 -0.92 5.58
C ILE A 172 26.66 -0.52 4.39
#